data_2ddd233bb0bb650db990975028c2431e
#
_entry.id   2ddd233bb0bb650db990975028c2431e
#
_cell.length_a   1.000
_cell.length_b   1.000
_cell.length_c   1.000
_cell.angle_alpha   90.00
_cell.angle_beta   90.00
_cell.angle_gamma   90.00
#
_symmetry.space_group_name_H-M   'P 1'
#
loop_
_entity.id
_entity.type
_entity.pdbx_description
1 polymer ?
#
loop_
_entity_poly.entity_id
_entity_poly.type
_entity_poly.pdbx_seq_one_letter_code
_entity_poly.pdbx_strand_id
1 'polypeptide(L)'
;MRADRLLSIIWLLRGRGPMTTAQLSKELEVSTRTILRDVDALSSAGVPIYTERGPHGGIRLLAEYKTDVNALTAEESQALFASISSWGPNSLGLGKSLTSGLRKLLAATPKAYVEQTIDVASRVIVDPKGWLPMPEHEQATDIFYLIQNAVFGKYSVQIKYHEKNSPNTKTKLVNPHGLVSAGASWYVCLTSDKNKETVYFQKLSRIEEVHPLPHIPIPKNEDIDVANEWQRHRIEFQKNFVPLTIYAWVKDIRWNDIREWTGRANPIPSRKTPPSPTGWTYYQLDFFDYLHAMTVLLRLNVDIYIDSPTNVRDDLLALIRNIEKLYGF
;
A
#
# COMPACT_ATOMS: atom_id res chain seq x y z
N MET A 1 9.47 -14.98 -24.61
CA MET A 1 9.79 -15.30 -26.03
C MET A 1 10.93 -14.41 -26.53
N ARG A 2 11.48 -14.62 -27.77
CA ARG A 2 12.66 -13.86 -28.22
C ARG A 2 12.37 -12.37 -28.43
N ALA A 3 11.23 -12.03 -29.01
CA ALA A 3 10.83 -10.65 -29.28
C ALA A 3 10.74 -9.80 -27.99
N ASP A 4 10.11 -10.32 -26.96
CA ASP A 4 9.97 -9.67 -25.66
C ASP A 4 11.34 -9.35 -25.04
N ARG A 5 12.28 -10.29 -25.19
CA ARG A 5 13.65 -10.11 -24.68
C ARG A 5 14.41 -9.03 -25.45
N LEU A 6 14.25 -8.94 -26.76
CA LEU A 6 14.86 -7.89 -27.57
C LEU A 6 14.38 -6.48 -27.14
N LEU A 7 13.08 -6.33 -26.91
CA LEU A 7 12.50 -5.10 -26.36
C LEU A 7 13.01 -4.79 -24.94
N SER A 8 13.08 -5.80 -24.09
CA SER A 8 13.61 -5.64 -22.72
C SER A 8 15.05 -5.14 -22.71
N ILE A 9 15.90 -5.60 -23.62
CA ILE A 9 17.27 -5.10 -23.77
C ILE A 9 17.27 -3.60 -24.10
N ILE A 10 16.42 -3.16 -25.04
CA ILE A 10 16.32 -1.74 -25.40
C ILE A 10 15.88 -0.90 -24.19
N TRP A 11 14.87 -1.34 -23.46
CA TRP A 11 14.35 -0.61 -22.29
C TRP A 11 15.33 -0.54 -21.13
N LEU A 12 16.05 -1.64 -20.87
CA LEU A 12 17.09 -1.65 -19.85
C LEU A 12 18.22 -0.69 -20.19
N LEU A 13 18.72 -0.71 -21.43
CA LEU A 13 19.79 0.19 -21.88
C LEU A 13 19.35 1.65 -21.88
N ARG A 14 18.07 1.92 -22.14
CA ARG A 14 17.51 3.27 -22.12
C ARG A 14 17.30 3.79 -20.70
N GLY A 15 16.77 2.95 -19.79
CA GLY A 15 16.44 3.37 -18.43
C GLY A 15 17.63 3.45 -17.50
N ARG A 16 18.57 2.50 -17.63
CA ARG A 16 19.73 2.36 -16.73
C ARG A 16 21.06 2.81 -17.35
N GLY A 17 21.04 3.15 -18.65
CA GLY A 17 22.26 3.50 -19.37
C GLY A 17 23.06 2.26 -19.80
N PRO A 18 24.39 2.39 -19.99
CA PRO A 18 25.25 1.31 -20.46
C PRO A 18 25.23 0.11 -19.51
N MET A 19 25.08 -1.08 -20.08
CA MET A 19 25.09 -2.33 -19.32
C MET A 19 26.05 -3.35 -19.94
N THR A 20 26.77 -4.09 -19.10
CA THR A 20 27.62 -5.18 -19.57
C THR A 20 26.76 -6.38 -20.00
N THR A 21 27.32 -7.25 -20.84
CA THR A 21 26.68 -8.51 -21.27
C THR A 21 26.31 -9.38 -20.05
N ALA A 22 27.13 -9.36 -19.01
CA ALA A 22 26.89 -10.11 -17.78
C ALA A 22 25.73 -9.54 -16.97
N GLN A 23 25.58 -8.21 -16.90
CA GLN A 23 24.45 -7.56 -16.24
C GLN A 23 23.13 -7.85 -16.96
N LEU A 24 23.11 -7.71 -18.29
CA LEU A 24 21.93 -8.06 -19.09
C LEU A 24 21.57 -9.55 -18.99
N SER A 25 22.58 -10.42 -18.97
CA SER A 25 22.42 -11.87 -18.80
C SER A 25 21.73 -12.20 -17.47
N LYS A 26 22.14 -11.55 -16.38
CA LYS A 26 21.57 -11.71 -15.05
C LYS A 26 20.13 -11.17 -14.98
N GLU A 27 19.90 -9.99 -15.53
CA GLU A 27 18.59 -9.32 -15.48
C GLU A 27 17.52 -10.06 -16.29
N LEU A 28 17.90 -10.63 -17.44
CA LEU A 28 16.99 -11.32 -18.35
C LEU A 28 17.01 -12.85 -18.21
N GLU A 29 17.75 -13.37 -17.22
CA GLU A 29 17.87 -14.80 -16.88
C GLU A 29 18.24 -15.69 -18.09
N VAL A 30 19.16 -15.20 -18.93
CA VAL A 30 19.66 -15.91 -20.11
C VAL A 30 21.17 -15.91 -20.16
N SER A 31 21.78 -16.77 -20.99
CA SER A 31 23.25 -16.81 -21.15
C SER A 31 23.80 -15.55 -21.81
N THR A 32 25.03 -15.20 -21.50
CA THR A 32 25.77 -14.08 -22.15
C THR A 32 25.86 -14.25 -23.67
N ARG A 33 25.94 -15.50 -24.15
CA ARG A 33 25.92 -15.83 -25.59
C ARG A 33 24.57 -15.46 -26.21
N THR A 34 23.46 -15.68 -25.48
CA THR A 34 22.12 -15.29 -25.93
C THR A 34 22.02 -13.76 -26.04
N ILE A 35 22.52 -13.02 -25.05
CA ILE A 35 22.52 -11.55 -25.08
C ILE A 35 23.32 -11.03 -26.27
N LEU A 36 24.53 -11.54 -26.54
CA LEU A 36 25.34 -11.10 -27.69
C LEU A 36 24.56 -11.33 -29.01
N ARG A 37 23.95 -12.51 -29.19
CA ARG A 37 23.17 -12.82 -30.37
C ARG A 37 21.93 -11.93 -30.53
N ASP A 38 21.31 -11.54 -29.41
CA ASP A 38 20.17 -10.63 -29.42
C ASP A 38 20.59 -9.18 -29.72
N VAL A 39 21.72 -8.72 -29.20
CA VAL A 39 22.34 -7.42 -29.54
C VAL A 39 22.70 -7.35 -31.01
N ASP A 40 23.28 -8.40 -31.58
CA ASP A 40 23.59 -8.48 -33.02
C ASP A 40 22.29 -8.42 -33.86
N ALA A 41 21.24 -9.10 -33.41
CA ALA A 41 19.95 -9.07 -34.09
C ALA A 41 19.30 -7.68 -34.03
N LEU A 42 19.37 -6.99 -32.90
CA LEU A 42 18.90 -5.61 -32.75
C LEU A 42 19.68 -4.65 -33.66
N SER A 43 21.00 -4.77 -33.68
CA SER A 43 21.86 -3.97 -34.55
C SER A 43 21.54 -4.21 -36.03
N SER A 44 21.36 -5.48 -36.42
CA SER A 44 20.97 -5.85 -37.78
C SER A 44 19.57 -5.36 -38.18
N ALA A 45 18.69 -5.17 -37.20
CA ALA A 45 17.34 -4.61 -37.38
C ALA A 45 17.32 -3.07 -37.37
N GLY A 46 18.50 -2.43 -37.36
CA GLY A 46 18.62 -0.98 -37.41
C GLY A 46 18.51 -0.23 -36.09
N VAL A 47 18.47 -0.97 -34.96
CA VAL A 47 18.53 -0.35 -33.65
C VAL A 47 19.97 0.12 -33.38
N PRO A 48 20.23 1.40 -33.11
CA PRO A 48 21.58 1.93 -32.97
C PRO A 48 22.19 1.54 -31.62
N ILE A 49 22.55 0.26 -31.51
CA ILE A 49 23.25 -0.32 -30.36
C ILE A 49 24.72 -0.51 -30.74
N TYR A 50 25.62 -0.14 -29.84
CA TYR A 50 27.05 -0.34 -30.01
C TYR A 50 27.69 -0.84 -28.70
N THR A 51 28.83 -1.52 -28.85
CA THR A 51 29.57 -2.06 -27.71
C THR A 51 30.84 -1.22 -27.51
N GLU A 52 31.01 -0.70 -26.30
CA GLU A 52 32.20 0.05 -25.90
C GLU A 52 33.10 -0.83 -25.05
N ARG A 53 34.41 -0.86 -25.35
CA ARG A 53 35.40 -1.64 -24.60
C ARG A 53 36.06 -0.78 -23.51
N GLY A 54 36.35 -1.35 -22.35
CA GLY A 54 37.06 -0.67 -21.28
C GLY A 54 36.44 -0.92 -19.90
N PRO A 55 37.07 -0.38 -18.83
CA PRO A 55 36.58 -0.57 -17.44
C PRO A 55 35.19 -0.06 -17.18
N HIS A 56 34.75 0.94 -17.97
CA HIS A 56 33.38 1.49 -17.97
C HIS A 56 32.63 1.17 -19.26
N GLY A 57 33.11 0.20 -20.03
CA GLY A 57 32.51 -0.26 -21.27
C GLY A 57 31.23 -1.07 -21.04
N GLY A 58 30.51 -1.32 -22.11
CA GLY A 58 29.27 -2.08 -22.10
C GLY A 58 28.51 -1.90 -23.41
N ILE A 59 27.34 -2.48 -23.45
CA ILE A 59 26.39 -2.30 -24.54
C ILE A 59 25.64 -0.98 -24.29
N ARG A 60 25.61 -0.13 -25.30
CA ARG A 60 24.99 1.20 -25.28
C ARG A 60 23.95 1.36 -26.39
N LEU A 61 22.92 2.10 -26.08
CA LEU A 61 21.99 2.62 -27.07
C LEU A 61 22.30 4.09 -27.36
N LEU A 62 22.24 4.51 -28.62
CA LEU A 62 22.49 5.92 -28.99
C LEU A 62 21.48 6.83 -28.26
N ALA A 63 21.95 7.92 -27.64
CA ALA A 63 21.16 8.78 -26.77
C ALA A 63 19.92 9.43 -27.44
N GLU A 64 19.95 9.57 -28.77
CA GLU A 64 18.86 10.16 -29.55
C GLU A 64 17.82 9.13 -30.03
N TYR A 65 17.98 7.84 -29.74
CA TYR A 65 17.01 6.83 -30.15
C TYR A 65 15.71 6.96 -29.35
N LYS A 66 14.74 7.61 -29.93
CA LYS A 66 13.38 7.73 -29.40
C LYS A 66 12.60 6.47 -29.76
N THR A 67 12.45 5.54 -28.83
CA THR A 67 11.34 4.59 -28.91
C THR A 67 10.06 5.36 -28.63
N ASP A 68 9.17 5.43 -29.58
CA ASP A 68 7.85 6.00 -29.36
C ASP A 68 7.15 5.27 -28.22
N VAL A 69 6.40 5.98 -27.39
CA VAL A 69 5.51 5.42 -26.35
C VAL A 69 4.43 4.52 -26.99
N ASN A 70 4.38 4.45 -28.31
CA ASN A 70 3.58 3.53 -29.14
C ASN A 70 3.87 2.02 -28.90
N ALA A 71 4.81 1.67 -27.99
CA ALA A 71 5.18 0.30 -27.68
C ALA A 71 4.32 -0.35 -26.57
N LEU A 72 3.39 0.39 -25.96
CA LEU A 72 2.49 -0.19 -24.95
C LEU A 72 1.46 -1.07 -25.65
N THR A 73 1.33 -2.32 -25.17
CA THR A 73 0.23 -3.21 -25.54
C THR A 73 -1.10 -2.68 -25.01
N ALA A 74 -2.21 -3.18 -25.52
CA ALA A 74 -3.54 -2.85 -25.00
C ALA A 74 -3.66 -3.16 -23.51
N GLU A 75 -3.17 -4.33 -23.09
CA GLU A 75 -3.20 -4.78 -21.69
C GLU A 75 -2.34 -3.91 -20.76
N GLU A 76 -1.14 -3.53 -21.19
CA GLU A 76 -0.26 -2.63 -20.43
C GLU A 76 -0.87 -1.24 -20.28
N SER A 77 -1.45 -0.69 -21.36
CA SER A 77 -2.16 0.58 -21.32
C SER A 77 -3.34 0.52 -20.36
N GLN A 78 -4.18 -0.50 -20.45
CA GLN A 78 -5.33 -0.70 -19.56
C GLN A 78 -4.88 -0.84 -18.09
N ALA A 79 -3.84 -1.64 -17.81
CA ALA A 79 -3.32 -1.83 -16.46
C ALA A 79 -2.78 -0.52 -15.86
N LEU A 80 -2.05 0.30 -16.64
CA LEU A 80 -1.57 1.61 -16.21
C LEU A 80 -2.74 2.55 -15.89
N PHE A 81 -3.73 2.66 -16.77
CA PHE A 81 -4.89 3.54 -16.54
C PHE A 81 -5.75 3.07 -15.36
N ALA A 82 -5.97 1.76 -15.20
CA ALA A 82 -6.69 1.21 -14.06
C ALA A 82 -5.93 1.43 -12.73
N SER A 83 -4.60 1.24 -12.72
CA SER A 83 -3.79 1.46 -11.51
C SER A 83 -3.74 2.94 -11.10
N ILE A 84 -3.71 3.86 -12.04
CA ILE A 84 -3.71 5.30 -11.76
C ILE A 84 -5.09 5.76 -11.28
N SER A 85 -6.17 5.18 -11.76
CA SER A 85 -7.53 5.47 -11.29
C SER A 85 -7.75 5.05 -9.83
N SER A 86 -6.97 4.08 -9.33
CA SER A 86 -6.99 3.64 -7.94
C SER A 86 -6.30 4.62 -6.96
N TRP A 87 -5.47 5.51 -7.46
CA TRP A 87 -4.84 6.57 -6.66
C TRP A 87 -5.67 7.82 -6.87
N GLY A 88 -6.57 8.14 -5.97
CA GLY A 88 -7.37 9.36 -6.09
C GLY A 88 -6.47 10.55 -6.47
N PRO A 89 -6.75 11.28 -7.58
CA PRO A 89 -5.84 12.29 -8.15
C PRO A 89 -5.47 13.39 -7.16
N ASN A 90 -6.27 13.57 -6.13
CA ASN A 90 -6.10 14.61 -5.11
C ASN A 90 -5.27 14.16 -3.90
N SER A 91 -5.04 12.86 -3.73
CA SER A 91 -4.37 12.35 -2.51
C SER A 91 -2.89 12.73 -2.43
N LEU A 92 -2.25 13.06 -3.54
CA LEU A 92 -0.83 13.46 -3.59
C LEU A 92 -0.62 14.92 -4.04
N GLY A 93 -1.68 15.74 -4.18
CA GLY A 93 -1.55 17.09 -4.71
C GLY A 93 -1.08 17.17 -6.18
N LEU A 94 -0.90 16.02 -6.82
CA LEU A 94 -0.40 15.89 -8.19
C LEU A 94 -1.52 15.81 -9.22
N GLY A 95 -2.78 16.02 -8.83
CA GLY A 95 -3.95 15.79 -9.67
C GLY A 95 -3.90 16.49 -11.03
N LYS A 96 -3.49 17.76 -11.08
CA LYS A 96 -3.35 18.49 -12.35
C LYS A 96 -2.23 17.92 -13.22
N SER A 97 -1.09 17.60 -12.63
CA SER A 97 0.06 17.02 -13.32
C SER A 97 -0.23 15.61 -13.78
N LEU A 98 -0.92 14.80 -12.98
CA LEU A 98 -1.36 13.45 -13.31
C LEU A 98 -2.35 13.47 -14.48
N THR A 99 -3.38 14.32 -14.43
CA THR A 99 -4.35 14.48 -15.52
C THR A 99 -3.67 14.91 -16.83
N SER A 100 -2.69 15.84 -16.76
CA SER A 100 -1.91 16.24 -17.92
C SER A 100 -1.03 15.10 -18.45
N GLY A 101 -0.38 14.35 -17.57
CA GLY A 101 0.42 13.17 -17.91
C GLY A 101 -0.42 12.07 -18.57
N LEU A 102 -1.60 11.79 -18.02
CA LEU A 102 -2.56 10.83 -18.59
C LEU A 102 -3.04 11.20 -19.98
N ARG A 103 -3.35 12.49 -20.22
CA ARG A 103 -3.70 12.96 -21.58
C ARG A 103 -2.57 12.72 -22.57
N LYS A 104 -1.32 12.95 -22.17
CA LYS A 104 -0.14 12.71 -23.02
C LYS A 104 0.06 11.21 -23.28
N LEU A 105 -0.14 10.36 -22.28
CA LEU A 105 -0.09 8.89 -22.43
C LEU A 105 -1.19 8.39 -23.37
N LEU A 106 -2.44 8.87 -23.22
CA LEU A 106 -3.53 8.54 -24.14
C LEU A 106 -3.24 8.97 -25.58
N ALA A 107 -2.69 10.18 -25.76
CA ALA A 107 -2.30 10.67 -27.08
C ALA A 107 -1.16 9.84 -27.72
N ALA A 108 -0.33 9.20 -26.91
CA ALA A 108 0.76 8.32 -27.34
C ALA A 108 0.33 6.86 -27.50
N THR A 109 -0.85 6.48 -27.02
CA THR A 109 -1.41 5.12 -27.18
C THR A 109 -1.86 4.92 -28.62
N PRO A 110 -1.57 3.76 -29.26
CA PRO A 110 -2.03 3.46 -30.61
C PRO A 110 -3.55 3.59 -30.71
N LYS A 111 -4.03 4.24 -31.77
CA LYS A 111 -5.48 4.54 -31.98
C LYS A 111 -6.37 3.29 -31.82
N ALA A 112 -5.87 2.13 -32.21
CA ALA A 112 -6.59 0.85 -32.10
C ALA A 112 -6.93 0.46 -30.65
N TYR A 113 -6.19 0.97 -29.65
CA TYR A 113 -6.35 0.60 -28.22
C TYR A 113 -6.95 1.72 -27.38
N VAL A 114 -7.05 2.95 -27.89
CA VAL A 114 -7.52 4.12 -27.13
C VAL A 114 -8.94 3.91 -26.60
N GLU A 115 -9.86 3.44 -27.44
CA GLU A 115 -11.26 3.21 -27.05
C GLU A 115 -11.38 2.17 -25.94
N GLN A 116 -10.65 1.04 -26.07
CA GLN A 116 -10.65 -0.01 -25.05
C GLN A 116 -10.02 0.47 -23.73
N THR A 117 -8.96 1.27 -23.80
CA THR A 117 -8.29 1.83 -22.62
C THR A 117 -9.20 2.80 -21.89
N ILE A 118 -9.91 3.68 -22.61
CA ILE A 118 -10.89 4.61 -22.02
C ILE A 118 -12.07 3.84 -21.42
N ASP A 119 -12.56 2.82 -22.10
CA ASP A 119 -13.69 2.00 -21.64
C ASP A 119 -13.36 1.31 -20.31
N VAL A 120 -12.19 0.67 -20.18
CA VAL A 120 -11.73 0.06 -18.91
C VAL A 120 -11.56 1.11 -17.82
N ALA A 121 -10.91 2.24 -18.12
CA ALA A 121 -10.69 3.32 -17.15
C ALA A 121 -12.01 3.93 -16.63
N SER A 122 -13.05 3.97 -17.46
CA SER A 122 -14.37 4.48 -17.08
C SER A 122 -15.20 3.51 -16.24
N ARG A 123 -14.88 2.21 -16.31
CA ARG A 123 -15.63 1.15 -15.60
C ARG A 123 -15.04 0.77 -14.25
N VAL A 124 -13.79 1.16 -13.98
CA VAL A 124 -13.11 0.88 -12.71
C VAL A 124 -12.99 2.18 -11.91
N ILE A 125 -13.78 2.30 -10.87
CA ILE A 125 -13.71 3.42 -9.93
C ILE A 125 -13.18 2.87 -8.60
N VAL A 126 -12.05 3.43 -8.13
CA VAL A 126 -11.54 3.16 -6.79
C VAL A 126 -11.77 4.42 -5.96
N ASP A 127 -12.71 4.33 -5.03
CA ASP A 127 -12.98 5.41 -4.08
C ASP A 127 -12.35 5.09 -2.72
N PRO A 128 -11.23 5.73 -2.37
CA PRO A 128 -10.57 5.52 -1.09
C PRO A 128 -11.35 6.11 0.09
N LYS A 129 -12.35 6.97 -0.14
CA LYS A 129 -13.18 7.59 0.89
C LYS A 129 -14.32 6.69 1.35
N GLY A 130 -14.72 5.72 0.51
CA GLY A 130 -15.85 4.82 0.78
C GLY A 130 -17.21 5.54 0.82
N TRP A 131 -18.20 4.87 1.39
CA TRP A 131 -19.58 5.35 1.40
C TRP A 131 -19.90 6.46 2.40
N LEU A 132 -19.13 6.56 3.49
CA LEU A 132 -19.37 7.55 4.53
C LEU A 132 -18.43 8.74 4.35
N PRO A 133 -18.96 9.98 4.32
CA PRO A 133 -18.12 11.15 4.29
C PRO A 133 -17.32 11.22 5.58
N MET A 134 -16.00 10.96 5.48
CA MET A 134 -15.11 11.24 6.59
C MET A 134 -14.86 12.76 6.63
N PRO A 135 -14.90 13.39 7.80
CA PRO A 135 -14.56 14.80 7.92
C PRO A 135 -13.17 15.03 7.34
N GLU A 136 -13.08 15.83 6.29
CA GLU A 136 -11.78 16.31 5.80
C GLU A 136 -11.30 17.35 6.82
N HIS A 137 -10.30 16.97 7.62
CA HIS A 137 -9.58 17.96 8.41
C HIS A 137 -8.68 18.74 7.44
N GLU A 138 -8.97 20.01 7.21
CA GLU A 138 -8.13 20.91 6.39
C GLU A 138 -6.66 20.85 6.86
N GLN A 139 -6.42 20.82 8.17
CA GLN A 139 -5.09 20.63 8.76
C GLN A 139 -4.39 19.34 8.34
N ALA A 140 -5.14 18.24 8.11
CA ALA A 140 -4.55 16.97 7.64
C ALA A 140 -4.00 17.09 6.21
N THR A 141 -4.58 17.97 5.41
CA THR A 141 -4.12 18.24 4.04
C THR A 141 -2.81 19.01 4.07
N ASP A 142 -2.69 20.04 4.91
CA ASP A 142 -1.47 20.85 5.05
C ASP A 142 -0.31 20.02 5.61
N ILE A 143 -0.54 19.23 6.65
CA ILE A 143 0.43 18.31 7.23
C ILE A 143 0.95 17.33 6.17
N PHE A 144 0.05 16.76 5.37
CA PHE A 144 0.42 15.85 4.29
C PHE A 144 1.38 16.52 3.29
N TYR A 145 1.06 17.74 2.82
CA TYR A 145 1.91 18.47 1.87
C TYR A 145 3.26 18.87 2.48
N LEU A 146 3.31 19.28 3.74
CA LEU A 146 4.55 19.62 4.42
C LEU A 146 5.47 18.40 4.53
N ILE A 147 4.93 17.25 4.91
CA ILE A 147 5.68 16.00 4.98
C ILE A 147 6.11 15.52 3.59
N GLN A 148 5.22 15.58 2.58
CA GLN A 148 5.53 15.21 1.20
C GLN A 148 6.69 16.04 0.65
N ASN A 149 6.66 17.37 0.85
CA ASN A 149 7.72 18.25 0.42
C ASN A 149 9.04 17.92 1.11
N ALA A 150 9.00 17.56 2.39
CA ALA A 150 10.20 17.16 3.13
C ALA A 150 10.77 15.82 2.63
N VAL A 151 9.92 14.84 2.32
CA VAL A 151 10.33 13.56 1.71
C VAL A 151 11.00 13.80 0.35
N PHE A 152 10.35 14.58 -0.53
CA PHE A 152 10.88 14.82 -1.88
C PHE A 152 12.10 15.76 -1.86
N GLY A 153 12.12 16.74 -0.95
CA GLY A 153 13.23 17.65 -0.76
C GLY A 153 14.39 17.07 0.05
N LYS A 154 14.23 15.85 0.63
CA LYS A 154 15.22 15.14 1.45
C LYS A 154 15.77 16.01 2.60
N TYR A 155 14.88 16.60 3.39
CA TYR A 155 15.25 17.39 4.55
C TYR A 155 14.45 17.02 5.81
N SER A 156 15.04 17.31 6.96
CA SER A 156 14.47 16.99 8.28
C SER A 156 13.26 17.88 8.61
N VAL A 157 12.39 17.39 9.47
CA VAL A 157 11.26 18.14 10.00
C VAL A 157 11.18 18.00 11.52
N GLN A 158 10.66 19.01 12.20
CA GLN A 158 10.22 18.88 13.57
C GLN A 158 8.72 18.59 13.57
N ILE A 159 8.30 17.52 14.21
CA ILE A 159 6.89 17.13 14.31
C ILE A 159 6.42 17.20 15.77
N LYS A 160 5.19 17.70 15.98
CA LYS A 160 4.44 17.56 17.22
C LYS A 160 3.33 16.56 16.99
N TYR A 161 3.26 15.52 17.80
CA TYR A 161 2.36 14.40 17.59
C TYR A 161 1.79 13.84 18.90
N HIS A 162 0.59 13.24 18.81
CA HIS A 162 -0.04 12.55 19.92
C HIS A 162 0.56 11.16 20.10
N GLU A 163 0.91 10.83 21.35
CA GLU A 163 1.29 9.47 21.71
C GLU A 163 0.10 8.51 21.57
N LYS A 164 0.40 7.24 21.36
CA LYS A 164 -0.64 6.21 21.29
C LYS A 164 -1.33 6.08 22.66
N ASN A 165 -2.65 6.21 22.66
CA ASN A 165 -3.48 6.08 23.87
C ASN A 165 -3.17 7.11 24.99
N SER A 166 -2.70 8.31 24.65
CA SER A 166 -2.41 9.39 25.59
C SER A 166 -2.89 10.72 25.02
N PRO A 167 -3.44 11.62 25.83
CA PRO A 167 -3.74 12.99 25.41
C PRO A 167 -2.47 13.84 25.27
N ASN A 168 -1.32 13.33 25.72
CA ASN A 168 -0.07 14.08 25.70
C ASN A 168 0.52 14.17 24.28
N THR A 169 1.08 15.33 23.97
CA THR A 169 1.84 15.55 22.74
C THR A 169 3.33 15.53 23.00
N LYS A 170 4.11 15.10 22.02
CA LYS A 170 5.58 15.15 22.03
C LYS A 170 6.08 15.83 20.77
N THR A 171 7.17 16.58 20.93
CA THR A 171 7.89 17.20 19.82
C THR A 171 9.18 16.44 19.56
N LYS A 172 9.48 16.16 18.29
CA LYS A 172 10.66 15.39 17.89
C LYS A 172 11.20 15.87 16.55
N LEU A 173 12.52 15.95 16.44
CA LEU A 173 13.21 16.12 15.17
C LEU A 173 13.34 14.75 14.49
N VAL A 174 12.93 14.67 13.22
CA VAL A 174 12.86 13.42 12.47
C VAL A 174 13.22 13.62 11.00
N ASN A 175 13.67 12.53 10.38
CA ASN A 175 13.99 12.45 8.95
C ASN A 175 12.89 11.65 8.24
N PRO A 176 12.09 12.28 7.38
CA PRO A 176 11.06 11.58 6.61
C PRO A 176 11.68 10.97 5.34
N HIS A 177 11.51 9.66 5.18
CA HIS A 177 12.07 8.88 4.05
C HIS A 177 11.05 8.49 3.00
N GLY A 178 9.77 8.43 3.36
CA GLY A 178 8.71 8.08 2.42
C GLY A 178 7.33 8.10 3.03
N LEU A 179 6.32 8.01 2.16
CA LEU A 179 4.91 7.97 2.51
C LEU A 179 4.31 6.62 2.12
N VAL A 180 3.48 6.06 2.99
CA VAL A 180 2.77 4.80 2.76
C VAL A 180 1.27 5.02 2.94
N SER A 181 0.49 4.66 1.92
CA SER A 181 -0.96 4.58 2.02
C SER A 181 -1.37 3.15 2.38
N ALA A 182 -2.03 2.97 3.51
CA ALA A 182 -2.50 1.66 3.95
C ALA A 182 -3.94 1.75 4.48
N GLY A 183 -4.86 1.13 3.76
CA GLY A 183 -6.29 1.32 3.96
C GLY A 183 -6.67 2.79 3.78
N ALA A 184 -7.51 3.32 4.66
CA ALA A 184 -7.91 4.72 4.65
C ALA A 184 -6.92 5.66 5.37
N SER A 185 -5.67 5.23 5.61
CA SER A 185 -4.71 5.98 6.44
C SER A 185 -3.38 6.18 5.74
N TRP A 186 -2.80 7.35 5.96
CA TRP A 186 -1.44 7.67 5.54
C TRP A 186 -0.45 7.54 6.69
N TYR A 187 0.72 7.01 6.38
CA TYR A 187 1.85 6.85 7.29
C TYR A 187 3.09 7.47 6.67
N VAL A 188 3.93 8.05 7.50
CA VAL A 188 5.27 8.51 7.12
C VAL A 188 6.33 7.60 7.73
N CYS A 189 7.27 7.16 6.89
CA CYS A 189 8.47 6.43 7.30
C CYS A 189 9.48 7.41 7.86
N LEU A 190 9.91 7.23 9.10
CA LEU A 190 10.75 8.16 9.84
C LEU A 190 11.95 7.47 10.47
N THR A 191 13.06 8.20 10.54
CA THR A 191 14.14 7.95 11.51
C THR A 191 14.24 9.10 12.50
N SER A 192 14.79 8.84 13.67
CA SER A 192 15.08 9.88 14.65
C SER A 192 16.51 10.39 14.46
N ASP A 193 16.72 11.69 14.63
CA ASP A 193 18.06 12.28 14.64
C ASP A 193 18.99 11.66 15.71
N LYS A 194 18.42 11.25 16.85
CA LYS A 194 19.16 10.62 17.96
C LYS A 194 19.45 9.13 17.75
N ASN A 195 18.63 8.42 16.96
CA ASN A 195 18.77 6.99 16.70
C ASN A 195 18.40 6.71 15.24
N LYS A 196 19.39 6.88 14.36
CA LYS A 196 19.25 6.78 12.91
C LYS A 196 19.02 5.34 12.42
N GLU A 197 19.35 4.35 13.25
CA GLU A 197 19.18 2.93 12.90
C GLU A 197 17.73 2.44 13.08
N THR A 198 16.92 3.16 13.86
CA THR A 198 15.54 2.74 14.12
C THR A 198 14.59 3.43 13.15
N VAL A 199 14.07 2.65 12.20
CA VAL A 199 12.99 3.05 11.31
C VAL A 199 11.64 2.79 11.98
N TYR A 200 10.73 3.75 11.93
CA TYR A 200 9.37 3.60 12.41
C TYR A 200 8.36 4.32 11.53
N PHE A 201 7.10 3.94 11.64
CA PHE A 201 6.00 4.52 10.87
C PHE A 201 5.06 5.29 11.80
N GLN A 202 4.87 6.57 11.47
CA GLN A 202 3.95 7.46 12.18
C GLN A 202 2.70 7.69 11.33
N LYS A 203 1.51 7.45 11.90
CA LYS A 203 0.25 7.79 11.24
C LYS A 203 0.11 9.31 11.14
N LEU A 204 -0.17 9.84 9.94
CA LEU A 204 -0.25 11.30 9.73
C LEU A 204 -1.35 11.95 10.57
N SER A 205 -2.48 11.27 10.76
CA SER A 205 -3.58 11.78 11.59
C SER A 205 -3.26 11.95 13.08
N ARG A 206 -2.07 11.51 13.53
CA ARG A 206 -1.57 11.76 14.89
C ARG A 206 -0.59 12.92 14.97
N ILE A 207 -0.20 13.49 13.83
CA ILE A 207 0.68 14.66 13.77
C ILE A 207 -0.21 15.90 13.87
N GLU A 208 0.09 16.75 14.82
CA GLU A 208 -0.63 18.00 15.10
C GLU A 208 0.01 19.16 14.35
N GLU A 209 1.35 19.22 14.35
CA GLU A 209 2.12 20.30 13.72
C GLU A 209 3.36 19.73 13.03
N VAL A 210 3.76 20.38 11.94
CA VAL A 210 4.99 20.09 11.19
C VAL A 210 5.73 21.38 10.92
N HIS A 211 6.98 21.45 11.34
CA HIS A 211 7.89 22.56 11.04
C HIS A 211 9.00 22.08 10.12
N PRO A 212 8.98 22.43 8.83
CA PRO A 212 10.01 22.06 7.86
C PRO A 212 11.36 22.69 8.21
N LEU A 213 12.44 21.95 8.03
CA LEU A 213 13.81 22.41 8.26
C LEU A 213 14.68 22.17 7.00
N PRO A 214 14.46 22.94 5.91
CA PRO A 214 15.14 22.72 4.63
C PRO A 214 16.66 22.90 4.72
N HIS A 215 17.16 23.58 5.75
CA HIS A 215 18.59 23.78 6.03
C HIS A 215 19.24 22.55 6.69
N ILE A 216 18.48 21.54 7.09
CA ILE A 216 18.96 20.27 7.67
C ILE A 216 18.70 19.15 6.67
N PRO A 217 19.63 18.83 5.76
CA PRO A 217 19.43 17.76 4.80
C PRO A 217 19.52 16.38 5.47
N ILE A 218 18.75 15.44 4.98
CA ILE A 218 18.89 14.02 5.36
C ILE A 218 20.20 13.49 4.78
N PRO A 219 21.07 12.85 5.59
CA PRO A 219 22.35 12.31 5.12
C PRO A 219 22.16 11.27 3.99
N LYS A 220 23.01 11.34 2.96
CA LYS A 220 22.94 10.46 1.78
C LYS A 220 23.17 8.97 2.08
N ASN A 221 23.81 8.65 3.19
CA ASN A 221 24.03 7.28 3.65
C ASN A 221 22.81 6.67 4.40
N GLU A 222 21.74 7.43 4.56
CA GLU A 222 20.47 6.97 5.12
C GLU A 222 19.46 6.64 4.00
N ASP A 223 19.88 5.92 2.95
CA ASP A 223 18.98 5.47 1.89
C ASP A 223 18.17 4.27 2.40
N ILE A 224 16.91 4.49 2.72
CA ILE A 224 15.99 3.50 3.31
C ILE A 224 15.06 2.97 2.23
N ASP A 225 15.06 1.66 2.05
CA ASP A 225 14.02 0.97 1.27
C ASP A 225 12.71 0.95 2.04
N VAL A 226 11.89 1.99 1.80
CA VAL A 226 10.60 2.19 2.49
C VAL A 226 9.64 1.02 2.28
N ALA A 227 9.67 0.37 1.12
CA ALA A 227 8.78 -0.74 0.82
C ALA A 227 9.14 -1.97 1.66
N ASN A 228 10.42 -2.30 1.75
CA ASN A 228 10.92 -3.41 2.56
C ASN A 228 10.72 -3.15 4.06
N GLU A 229 11.02 -1.94 4.52
CA GLU A 229 10.79 -1.55 5.91
C GLU A 229 9.31 -1.60 6.30
N TRP A 230 8.41 -1.18 5.41
CA TRP A 230 6.97 -1.30 5.63
C TRP A 230 6.52 -2.76 5.77
N GLN A 231 7.00 -3.64 4.90
CA GLN A 231 6.68 -5.07 5.00
C GLN A 231 7.19 -5.68 6.31
N ARG A 232 8.43 -5.36 6.69
CA ARG A 232 9.03 -5.82 7.96
C ARG A 232 8.20 -5.33 9.16
N HIS A 233 7.88 -4.04 9.20
CA HIS A 233 7.08 -3.44 10.27
C HIS A 233 5.68 -4.05 10.35
N ARG A 234 5.04 -4.32 9.21
CA ARG A 234 3.73 -4.97 9.15
C ARG A 234 3.76 -6.39 9.71
N ILE A 235 4.77 -7.18 9.35
CA ILE A 235 4.95 -8.54 9.87
C ILE A 235 5.18 -8.50 11.39
N GLU A 236 6.02 -7.60 11.86
CA GLU A 236 6.31 -7.44 13.29
C GLU A 236 5.07 -6.98 14.06
N PHE A 237 4.33 -6.03 13.51
CA PHE A 237 3.05 -5.59 14.08
C PHE A 237 2.05 -6.74 14.18
N GLN A 238 1.95 -7.59 13.15
CA GLN A 238 1.07 -8.75 13.15
C GLN A 238 1.44 -9.80 14.21
N LYS A 239 2.73 -9.95 14.55
CA LYS A 239 3.17 -10.87 15.62
C LYS A 239 2.67 -10.46 17.01
N ASN A 240 2.32 -9.20 17.21
CA ASN A 240 1.79 -8.70 18.48
C ASN A 240 0.31 -9.06 18.70
N PHE A 241 -0.36 -9.57 17.67
CA PHE A 241 -1.72 -10.06 17.81
C PHE A 241 -1.72 -11.48 18.34
N VAL A 242 -2.45 -11.71 19.42
CA VAL A 242 -2.75 -13.05 19.93
C VAL A 242 -4.09 -13.46 19.33
N PRO A 243 -4.11 -14.35 18.34
CA PRO A 243 -5.35 -14.79 17.70
C PRO A 243 -6.32 -15.37 18.75
N LEU A 244 -7.59 -15.02 18.61
CA LEU A 244 -8.65 -15.51 19.47
C LEU A 244 -9.69 -16.23 18.65
N THR A 245 -9.98 -17.47 19.00
CA THR A 245 -11.09 -18.24 18.42
C THR A 245 -12.25 -18.28 19.38
N ILE A 246 -13.43 -17.95 18.88
CA ILE A 246 -14.69 -17.96 19.64
C ILE A 246 -15.67 -18.94 18.97
N TYR A 247 -16.33 -19.75 19.78
CA TYR A 247 -17.43 -20.59 19.34
C TYR A 247 -18.75 -19.96 19.80
N ALA A 248 -19.63 -19.68 18.86
CA ALA A 248 -20.83 -18.92 19.12
C ALA A 248 -22.00 -19.30 18.20
N TRP A 249 -23.22 -19.15 18.71
CA TRP A 249 -24.42 -19.09 17.89
C TRP A 249 -24.59 -17.68 17.38
N VAL A 250 -24.80 -17.54 16.08
CA VAL A 250 -25.03 -16.24 15.39
C VAL A 250 -26.31 -16.35 14.61
N LYS A 251 -27.14 -15.30 14.64
CA LYS A 251 -28.34 -15.23 13.81
C LYS A 251 -27.97 -15.24 12.34
N ASP A 252 -28.72 -16.01 11.54
CA ASP A 252 -28.46 -16.21 10.11
C ASP A 252 -28.43 -14.90 9.32
N ILE A 253 -29.19 -13.89 9.76
CA ILE A 253 -29.21 -12.55 9.15
C ILE A 253 -27.84 -11.86 9.23
N ARG A 254 -26.96 -12.26 10.16
CA ARG A 254 -25.63 -11.69 10.36
C ARG A 254 -24.53 -12.40 9.57
N TRP A 255 -24.87 -13.31 8.70
CA TRP A 255 -23.89 -14.08 7.92
C TRP A 255 -22.87 -13.20 7.17
N ASN A 256 -23.34 -12.16 6.48
CA ASN A 256 -22.45 -11.25 5.77
C ASN A 256 -21.56 -10.45 6.72
N ASP A 257 -22.13 -9.97 7.82
CA ASP A 257 -21.41 -9.18 8.82
C ASP A 257 -20.23 -9.97 9.43
N ILE A 258 -20.46 -11.21 9.84
CA ILE A 258 -19.38 -12.03 10.43
C ILE A 258 -18.30 -12.39 9.43
N ARG A 259 -18.63 -12.57 8.15
CA ARG A 259 -17.63 -12.82 7.11
C ARG A 259 -16.75 -11.59 6.85
N GLU A 260 -17.31 -10.41 6.95
CA GLU A 260 -16.61 -9.15 6.72
C GLU A 260 -15.80 -8.72 7.95
N TRP A 261 -16.36 -8.92 9.16
CA TRP A 261 -15.78 -8.35 10.38
C TRP A 261 -14.91 -9.31 11.18
N THR A 262 -14.81 -10.59 10.81
CA THR A 262 -13.92 -11.56 11.45
C THR A 262 -12.78 -11.97 10.53
N GLY A 263 -11.72 -12.56 11.08
CA GLY A 263 -10.64 -13.15 10.27
C GLY A 263 -11.11 -14.39 9.50
N ARG A 264 -12.01 -15.15 10.11
CA ARG A 264 -12.65 -16.34 9.53
C ARG A 264 -13.97 -16.61 10.24
N ALA A 265 -15.00 -17.00 9.51
CA ALA A 265 -16.28 -17.48 10.03
C ALA A 265 -16.62 -18.82 9.37
N ASN A 266 -16.50 -19.92 10.13
CA ASN A 266 -16.81 -21.27 9.66
C ASN A 266 -18.06 -21.80 10.38
N PRO A 267 -19.14 -22.15 9.65
CA PRO A 267 -20.24 -22.87 10.24
C PRO A 267 -19.79 -24.27 10.63
N ILE A 268 -20.12 -24.69 11.84
CA ILE A 268 -19.77 -26.03 12.34
C ILE A 268 -20.98 -26.73 12.95
N PRO A 269 -21.06 -28.06 12.85
CA PRO A 269 -22.10 -28.82 13.52
C PRO A 269 -22.02 -28.65 15.05
N SER A 270 -23.14 -28.41 15.71
CA SER A 270 -23.21 -28.39 17.17
C SER A 270 -24.32 -29.32 17.66
N ARG A 271 -24.04 -30.02 18.76
CA ARG A 271 -25.04 -30.80 19.51
C ARG A 271 -25.72 -29.99 20.60
N LYS A 272 -25.27 -28.76 20.82
CA LYS A 272 -25.82 -27.85 21.82
C LYS A 272 -27.11 -27.20 21.30
N THR A 273 -28.00 -26.89 22.21
CA THR A 273 -29.26 -26.21 21.90
C THR A 273 -28.99 -24.73 21.59
N PRO A 274 -29.48 -24.21 20.47
CA PRO A 274 -29.35 -22.80 20.15
C PRO A 274 -30.18 -21.93 21.12
N PRO A 275 -29.88 -20.63 21.25
CA PRO A 275 -30.65 -19.69 22.08
C PRO A 275 -32.13 -19.57 21.66
N SER A 276 -32.41 -19.85 20.39
CA SER A 276 -33.78 -19.88 19.83
C SER A 276 -33.89 -21.04 18.86
N PRO A 277 -35.06 -21.65 18.70
CA PRO A 277 -35.27 -22.86 17.89
C PRO A 277 -35.00 -22.66 16.38
N THR A 278 -35.05 -21.44 15.88
CA THR A 278 -34.87 -21.13 14.44
C THR A 278 -34.03 -19.90 14.19
N GLY A 279 -33.33 -19.86 13.08
CA GLY A 279 -32.61 -18.68 12.60
C GLY A 279 -31.24 -18.47 13.25
N TRP A 280 -30.64 -19.50 13.82
CA TRP A 280 -29.31 -19.46 14.43
C TRP A 280 -28.43 -20.56 13.88
N THR A 281 -27.21 -20.21 13.50
CA THR A 281 -26.16 -21.15 13.07
C THR A 281 -24.97 -21.07 14.03
N TYR A 282 -24.34 -22.23 14.29
CA TYR A 282 -23.19 -22.31 15.16
C TYR A 282 -21.91 -22.14 14.36
N TYR A 283 -21.04 -21.21 14.81
CA TYR A 283 -19.83 -20.85 14.11
C TYR A 283 -18.60 -21.00 14.99
N GLN A 284 -17.49 -21.33 14.34
CA GLN A 284 -16.14 -20.99 14.78
C GLN A 284 -15.77 -19.67 14.14
N LEU A 285 -15.50 -18.65 14.98
CA LEU A 285 -15.11 -17.31 14.59
C LEU A 285 -13.68 -17.04 15.03
N ASP A 286 -12.81 -16.69 14.07
CA ASP A 286 -11.43 -16.37 14.37
C ASP A 286 -11.23 -14.85 14.28
N PHE A 287 -10.60 -14.28 15.31
CA PHE A 287 -10.31 -12.86 15.45
C PHE A 287 -8.82 -12.61 15.51
N PHE A 288 -8.38 -11.43 15.07
CA PHE A 288 -6.97 -11.07 15.10
C PHE A 288 -6.42 -10.97 16.53
N ASP A 289 -7.22 -10.41 17.45
CA ASP A 289 -6.92 -10.33 18.87
C ASP A 289 -8.20 -10.17 19.71
N TYR A 290 -8.01 -10.04 21.01
CA TYR A 290 -9.07 -9.85 21.98
C TYR A 290 -9.84 -8.54 21.78
N LEU A 291 -9.15 -7.41 21.48
CA LEU A 291 -9.78 -6.11 21.29
C LEU A 291 -10.66 -6.09 20.04
N HIS A 292 -10.16 -6.69 18.96
CA HIS A 292 -10.93 -6.88 17.73
C HIS A 292 -12.19 -7.72 17.99
N ALA A 293 -12.05 -8.83 18.72
CA ALA A 293 -13.18 -9.66 19.09
C ALA A 293 -14.23 -8.87 19.86
N MET A 294 -13.85 -8.18 20.93
CA MET A 294 -14.79 -7.38 21.73
C MET A 294 -15.51 -6.30 20.93
N THR A 295 -14.82 -5.66 19.99
CA THR A 295 -15.41 -4.66 19.09
C THR A 295 -16.50 -5.28 18.21
N VAL A 296 -16.20 -6.42 17.59
CA VAL A 296 -17.17 -7.12 16.72
C VAL A 296 -18.34 -7.68 17.52
N LEU A 297 -18.07 -8.26 18.70
CA LEU A 297 -19.12 -8.80 19.58
C LEU A 297 -20.12 -7.73 20.02
N LEU A 298 -19.64 -6.55 20.42
CA LEU A 298 -20.51 -5.41 20.73
C LEU A 298 -21.35 -4.95 19.52
N ARG A 299 -20.76 -4.99 18.33
CA ARG A 299 -21.44 -4.61 17.08
C ARG A 299 -22.52 -5.62 16.66
N LEU A 300 -22.31 -6.91 16.96
CA LEU A 300 -23.31 -7.96 16.73
C LEU A 300 -24.47 -7.90 17.74
N ASN A 301 -24.26 -7.23 18.88
CA ASN A 301 -25.30 -6.96 19.87
C ASN A 301 -26.01 -8.24 20.34
N VAL A 302 -27.37 -8.29 20.30
CA VAL A 302 -28.21 -9.42 20.72
C VAL A 302 -28.29 -10.56 19.70
N ASP A 303 -27.57 -10.44 18.58
CA ASP A 303 -27.62 -11.39 17.48
C ASP A 303 -26.49 -12.45 17.56
N ILE A 304 -25.75 -12.45 18.68
CA ILE A 304 -24.71 -13.44 18.98
C ILE A 304 -24.85 -13.99 20.40
N TYR A 305 -24.65 -15.29 20.55
CA TYR A 305 -24.55 -15.97 21.84
C TYR A 305 -23.21 -16.70 21.92
N ILE A 306 -22.32 -16.24 22.80
CA ILE A 306 -20.97 -16.82 22.97
C ILE A 306 -21.09 -18.08 23.81
N ASP A 307 -20.69 -19.21 23.25
CA ASP A 307 -20.62 -20.49 23.92
C ASP A 307 -19.27 -20.71 24.61
N SER A 308 -18.19 -20.44 23.85
CA SER A 308 -16.80 -20.65 24.33
C SER A 308 -15.85 -19.69 23.61
N PRO A 309 -14.82 -19.20 24.29
CA PRO A 309 -14.48 -19.42 25.70
C PRO A 309 -15.34 -18.56 26.64
N THR A 310 -15.62 -19.07 27.85
CA THR A 310 -16.53 -18.44 28.81
C THR A 310 -16.02 -17.11 29.34
N ASN A 311 -14.70 -16.94 29.52
CA ASN A 311 -14.11 -15.67 29.93
C ASN A 311 -14.45 -14.51 29.00
N VAL A 312 -14.47 -14.72 27.68
CA VAL A 312 -14.84 -13.68 26.71
C VAL A 312 -16.29 -13.25 26.87
N ARG A 313 -17.19 -14.21 27.12
CA ARG A 313 -18.59 -13.93 27.42
C ARG A 313 -18.74 -13.15 28.74
N ASP A 314 -18.00 -13.56 29.76
CA ASP A 314 -18.07 -12.94 31.08
C ASP A 314 -17.54 -11.50 31.06
N ASP A 315 -16.45 -11.26 30.30
CA ASP A 315 -15.88 -9.93 30.05
C ASP A 315 -16.86 -9.02 29.26
N LEU A 316 -17.53 -9.56 28.23
CA LEU A 316 -18.56 -8.82 27.48
C LEU A 316 -19.71 -8.42 28.40
N LEU A 317 -20.19 -9.34 29.25
CA LEU A 317 -21.26 -9.05 30.19
C LEU A 317 -20.81 -8.02 31.25
N ALA A 318 -19.57 -8.09 31.73
CA ALA A 318 -19.01 -7.10 32.63
C ALA A 318 -18.94 -5.70 32.00
N LEU A 319 -18.54 -5.63 30.75
CA LEU A 319 -18.52 -4.36 29.99
C LEU A 319 -19.93 -3.77 29.85
N ILE A 320 -20.92 -4.58 29.51
CA ILE A 320 -22.31 -4.13 29.39
C ILE A 320 -22.82 -3.57 30.73
N ARG A 321 -22.58 -4.28 31.84
CA ARG A 321 -22.95 -3.80 33.17
C ARG A 321 -22.28 -2.49 33.56
N ASN A 322 -21.02 -2.29 33.14
CA ASN A 322 -20.33 -1.03 33.39
C ASN A 322 -20.94 0.12 32.57
N ILE A 323 -21.38 -0.16 31.33
CA ILE A 323 -22.12 0.81 30.51
C ILE A 323 -23.47 1.16 31.18
N GLU A 324 -24.24 0.17 31.63
CA GLU A 324 -25.51 0.40 32.36
C GLU A 324 -25.31 1.31 33.58
N LYS A 325 -24.28 1.05 34.38
CA LYS A 325 -23.96 1.90 35.54
C LYS A 325 -23.62 3.34 35.15
N LEU A 326 -22.92 3.57 34.01
CA LEU A 326 -22.59 4.91 33.54
C LEU A 326 -23.84 5.72 33.16
N TYR A 327 -24.91 5.06 32.72
CA TYR A 327 -26.17 5.68 32.36
C TYR A 327 -27.21 5.69 33.48
N GLY A 328 -26.86 5.19 34.66
CA GLY A 328 -27.71 5.26 35.86
C GLY A 328 -28.80 4.19 35.95
N PHE A 329 -28.62 3.06 35.25
CA PHE A 329 -29.49 1.88 35.33
C PHE A 329 -28.91 0.79 36.22
#